data_d6b84365eff2dd550cac10dd4aab40ba
#
_entry.id   d6b84365eff2dd550cac10dd4aab40ba
#
_cell.length_a   1.000
_cell.length_b   1.000
_cell.length_c   1.000
_cell.angle_alpha   90.00
_cell.angle_beta   90.00
_cell.angle_gamma   90.00
#
_symmetry.space_group_name_H-M   'P 1'
#
loop_
_entity.id
_entity.type
_entity.pdbx_description
1 polymer ?
#
loop_
_entity_poly.entity_id
_entity_poly.type
_entity_poly.pdbx_seq_one_letter_code
_entity_poly.pdbx_strand_id
1 'polypeptide(L)'
;MSRAFGVAAGLDPEVARPLAARCAELGYNSMWSNDHPGAKGLATLAEFAAAAPGLELGVAVIALDRTPPGQIGKDIEEYGIDPAKLWLGVGAGFTKKPLTKMRESLPQLRELLPGVKLVLAAMGPKMCELGGSAYDGVFFNWMTPTFAAGARAKVEAGATEAGHAPPPVFGYVRTAVGPDAAERLAKEESFYRDLHKGYRDHFDRLGEPEGTVGVAAADSDDAQQQLAAYEGPLDTIVVRGLASAKVDPMTALAEAAAPSA
;
A
#
# COMPACT_ATOMS: atom_id res chain seq x y z
N MET A 1 -16.64 4.13 -4.19
CA MET A 1 -15.20 4.28 -4.38
C MET A 1 -14.47 2.97 -4.11
N SER A 2 -13.32 2.75 -4.76
CA SER A 2 -12.59 1.49 -4.60
C SER A 2 -11.85 1.44 -3.27
N ARG A 3 -12.05 0.36 -2.50
CA ARG A 3 -11.30 0.07 -1.27
C ARG A 3 -10.60 -1.28 -1.36
N ALA A 4 -9.42 -1.32 -0.82
CA ALA A 4 -8.59 -2.50 -0.65
C ALA A 4 -8.27 -2.69 0.83
N PHE A 5 -7.91 -3.90 1.23
CA PHE A 5 -7.47 -4.17 2.59
C PHE A 5 -6.00 -4.60 2.60
N GLY A 6 -5.24 -4.06 3.54
CA GLY A 6 -3.80 -4.28 3.64
C GLY A 6 -3.35 -4.78 5.01
N VAL A 7 -2.44 -5.75 5.01
CA VAL A 7 -1.87 -6.34 6.23
C VAL A 7 -0.33 -6.29 6.22
N ALA A 8 0.28 -6.61 7.36
CA ALA A 8 1.71 -6.90 7.41
C ALA A 8 2.01 -8.25 6.75
N ALA A 9 3.18 -8.36 6.11
CA ALA A 9 3.68 -9.65 5.65
C ALA A 9 3.91 -10.62 6.81
N GLY A 10 3.81 -11.92 6.51
CA GLY A 10 3.98 -12.98 7.50
C GLY A 10 2.75 -13.23 8.39
N LEU A 11 1.58 -12.78 7.94
CA LEU A 11 0.32 -13.14 8.60
C LEU A 11 0.11 -14.66 8.48
N ASP A 12 -0.24 -15.28 9.61
CA ASP A 12 -0.52 -16.72 9.68
C ASP A 12 -1.61 -17.11 8.65
N PRO A 13 -1.44 -18.19 7.87
CA PRO A 13 -2.45 -18.67 6.93
C PRO A 13 -3.84 -18.90 7.54
N GLU A 14 -3.89 -19.31 8.83
CA GLU A 14 -5.15 -19.49 9.56
C GLU A 14 -5.87 -18.15 9.83
N VAL A 15 -5.18 -17.02 9.73
CA VAL A 15 -5.75 -15.68 9.81
C VAL A 15 -5.93 -15.07 8.41
N ALA A 16 -4.92 -15.24 7.54
CA ALA A 16 -4.89 -14.64 6.22
C ALA A 16 -6.05 -15.12 5.33
N ARG A 17 -6.31 -16.43 5.29
CA ARG A 17 -7.34 -17.02 4.44
C ARG A 17 -8.77 -16.61 4.82
N PRO A 18 -9.22 -16.74 6.09
CA PRO A 18 -10.54 -16.26 6.50
C PRO A 18 -10.73 -14.76 6.29
N LEU A 19 -9.68 -13.97 6.56
CA LEU A 19 -9.72 -12.53 6.33
C LEU A 19 -9.91 -12.19 4.85
N ALA A 20 -9.18 -12.84 3.93
CA ALA A 20 -9.32 -12.61 2.50
C ALA A 20 -10.72 -12.98 1.99
N ALA A 21 -11.26 -14.14 2.41
CA ALA A 21 -12.61 -14.54 2.08
C ALA A 21 -13.63 -13.50 2.56
N ARG A 22 -13.49 -13.04 3.81
CA ARG A 22 -14.38 -12.01 4.37
C ARG A 22 -14.27 -10.67 3.66
N CYS A 23 -13.05 -10.24 3.31
CA CYS A 23 -12.85 -9.00 2.52
C CYS A 23 -13.54 -9.08 1.15
N ALA A 24 -13.49 -10.23 0.47
CA ALA A 24 -14.21 -10.44 -0.78
C ALA A 24 -15.74 -10.30 -0.60
N GLU A 25 -16.31 -10.89 0.46
CA GLU A 25 -17.73 -10.77 0.78
C GLU A 25 -18.14 -9.32 1.09
N LEU A 26 -17.25 -8.56 1.73
CA LEU A 26 -17.46 -7.14 2.09
C LEU A 26 -17.29 -6.20 0.90
N GLY A 27 -16.91 -6.69 -0.28
CA GLY A 27 -16.79 -5.87 -1.50
C GLY A 27 -15.44 -5.15 -1.65
N TYR A 28 -14.42 -5.53 -0.90
CA TYR A 28 -13.07 -5.07 -1.20
C TYR A 28 -12.64 -5.59 -2.59
N ASN A 29 -11.95 -4.77 -3.38
CA ASN A 29 -11.52 -5.15 -4.73
C ASN A 29 -10.15 -5.83 -4.77
N SER A 30 -9.33 -5.63 -3.76
CA SER A 30 -7.97 -6.20 -3.70
C SER A 30 -7.47 -6.35 -2.26
N MET A 31 -6.52 -7.29 -2.10
CA MET A 31 -5.80 -7.51 -0.85
C MET A 31 -4.33 -7.14 -1.01
N TRP A 32 -3.79 -6.44 -0.04
CA TRP A 32 -2.43 -5.91 -0.09
C TRP A 32 -1.58 -6.38 1.09
N SER A 33 -0.29 -6.58 0.83
CA SER A 33 0.72 -6.82 1.87
C SER A 33 1.91 -5.89 1.68
N ASN A 34 2.64 -5.59 2.75
CA ASN A 34 3.98 -5.02 2.60
C ASN A 34 5.03 -6.14 2.41
N ASP A 35 6.29 -5.75 2.30
CA ASP A 35 7.44 -6.64 2.30
C ASP A 35 8.49 -6.10 3.28
N HIS A 36 9.09 -6.97 4.08
CA HIS A 36 10.12 -6.56 5.03
C HIS A 36 11.14 -7.69 5.27
N PRO A 37 12.31 -7.44 5.90
CA PRO A 37 13.36 -8.44 6.06
C PRO A 37 12.92 -9.74 6.74
N GLY A 38 11.89 -9.71 7.57
CA GLY A 38 11.40 -10.88 8.32
C GLY A 38 10.31 -11.68 7.59
N ALA A 39 9.68 -11.14 6.53
CA ALA A 39 8.63 -11.85 5.81
C ALA A 39 8.41 -11.29 4.40
N LYS A 40 8.15 -12.19 3.45
CA LYS A 40 7.85 -11.85 2.05
C LYS A 40 6.38 -11.50 1.87
N GLY A 41 6.11 -10.33 1.29
CA GLY A 41 4.76 -9.90 0.96
C GLY A 41 4.07 -10.85 -0.03
N LEU A 42 4.79 -11.32 -1.05
CA LEU A 42 4.26 -12.25 -2.05
C LEU A 42 3.79 -13.59 -1.43
N ALA A 43 4.47 -14.09 -0.40
CA ALA A 43 4.02 -15.30 0.31
C ALA A 43 2.65 -15.07 0.98
N THR A 44 2.45 -13.90 1.60
CA THR A 44 1.15 -13.53 2.20
C THR A 44 0.06 -13.38 1.14
N LEU A 45 0.39 -12.82 -0.04
CA LEU A 45 -0.56 -12.71 -1.15
C LEU A 45 -1.00 -14.07 -1.70
N ALA A 46 -0.14 -15.07 -1.69
CA ALA A 46 -0.50 -16.43 -2.10
C ALA A 46 -1.62 -17.02 -1.22
N GLU A 47 -1.60 -16.75 0.09
CA GLU A 47 -2.67 -17.16 1.01
C GLU A 47 -4.00 -16.46 0.69
N PHE A 48 -3.96 -15.20 0.30
CA PHE A 48 -5.15 -14.46 -0.14
C PHE A 48 -5.71 -15.01 -1.45
N ALA A 49 -4.83 -15.26 -2.44
CA ALA A 49 -5.23 -15.83 -3.72
C ALA A 49 -5.91 -17.21 -3.57
N ALA A 50 -5.40 -18.03 -2.66
CA ALA A 50 -5.97 -19.35 -2.38
C ALA A 50 -7.39 -19.28 -1.81
N ALA A 51 -7.68 -18.28 -0.97
CA ALA A 51 -8.98 -18.14 -0.30
C ALA A 51 -9.99 -17.28 -1.07
N ALA A 52 -9.50 -16.29 -1.83
CA ALA A 52 -10.32 -15.32 -2.55
C ALA A 52 -9.77 -15.06 -3.97
N PRO A 53 -9.84 -16.05 -4.88
CA PRO A 53 -9.21 -15.97 -6.20
C PRO A 53 -9.81 -14.89 -7.12
N GLY A 54 -10.94 -14.29 -6.75
CA GLY A 54 -11.57 -13.18 -7.46
C GLY A 54 -10.94 -11.83 -7.18
N LEU A 55 -10.16 -11.67 -6.11
CA LEU A 55 -9.54 -10.42 -5.73
C LEU A 55 -8.26 -10.15 -6.54
N GLU A 56 -8.00 -8.88 -6.83
CA GLU A 56 -6.67 -8.45 -7.23
C GLU A 56 -5.72 -8.48 -6.02
N LEU A 57 -4.43 -8.61 -6.29
CA LEU A 57 -3.39 -8.70 -5.28
C LEU A 57 -2.44 -7.52 -5.39
N GLY A 58 -1.96 -7.00 -4.26
CA GLY A 58 -0.98 -5.93 -4.26
C GLY A 58 0.11 -6.12 -3.22
N VAL A 59 1.34 -5.81 -3.57
CA VAL A 59 2.43 -5.69 -2.60
C VAL A 59 2.95 -4.25 -2.59
N ALA A 60 3.05 -3.65 -1.41
CA ALA A 60 3.55 -2.29 -1.26
C ALA A 60 4.45 -2.16 -0.02
N VAL A 61 5.77 -2.21 -0.21
CA VAL A 61 6.49 -2.33 -1.49
C VAL A 61 7.69 -3.24 -1.32
N ILE A 62 8.12 -3.89 -2.40
CA ILE A 62 9.38 -4.61 -2.41
C ILE A 62 10.52 -3.61 -2.64
N ALA A 63 11.51 -3.63 -1.76
CA ALA A 63 12.65 -2.74 -1.85
C ALA A 63 13.74 -3.33 -2.75
N LEU A 64 14.06 -2.65 -3.85
CA LEU A 64 15.00 -3.12 -4.89
C LEU A 64 16.48 -3.12 -4.46
N ASP A 65 16.81 -2.56 -3.31
CA ASP A 65 18.14 -2.71 -2.69
C ASP A 65 18.31 -4.05 -2.00
N ARG A 66 17.22 -4.73 -1.62
CA ARG A 66 17.20 -6.05 -0.98
C ARG A 66 16.83 -7.18 -1.94
N THR A 67 15.82 -6.95 -2.78
CA THR A 67 15.27 -7.97 -3.66
C THR A 67 15.37 -7.52 -5.11
N PRO A 68 16.35 -8.02 -5.86
CA PRO A 68 16.52 -7.64 -7.27
C PRO A 68 15.39 -8.19 -8.16
N PRO A 69 15.11 -7.56 -9.32
CA PRO A 69 14.00 -7.93 -10.21
C PRO A 69 13.93 -9.42 -10.56
N GLY A 70 15.07 -10.08 -10.83
CA GLY A 70 15.12 -11.51 -11.14
C GLY A 70 14.72 -12.41 -9.96
N GLN A 71 14.91 -11.96 -8.72
CA GLN A 71 14.43 -12.69 -7.55
C GLN A 71 12.92 -12.51 -7.38
N ILE A 72 12.38 -11.31 -7.68
CA ILE A 72 10.93 -11.05 -7.63
C ILE A 72 10.20 -11.98 -8.61
N GLY A 73 10.72 -12.16 -9.84
CA GLY A 73 10.14 -13.07 -10.82
C GLY A 73 10.07 -14.52 -10.33
N LYS A 74 11.16 -15.00 -9.71
CA LYS A 74 11.20 -16.33 -9.10
C LYS A 74 10.20 -16.48 -7.95
N ASP A 75 10.09 -15.46 -7.11
CA ASP A 75 9.14 -15.47 -5.99
C ASP A 75 7.67 -15.48 -6.49
N ILE A 76 7.35 -14.74 -7.56
CA ILE A 76 6.01 -14.77 -8.20
C ILE A 76 5.68 -16.18 -8.70
N GLU A 77 6.63 -16.82 -9.38
CA GLU A 77 6.49 -18.19 -9.88
C GLU A 77 6.37 -19.21 -8.72
N GLU A 78 7.27 -19.12 -7.74
CA GLU A 78 7.30 -20.01 -6.56
C GLU A 78 5.99 -19.99 -5.78
N TYR A 79 5.40 -18.82 -5.58
CA TYR A 79 4.15 -18.64 -4.87
C TYR A 79 2.90 -18.80 -5.75
N GLY A 80 3.05 -19.07 -7.04
CA GLY A 80 1.93 -19.32 -7.96
C GLY A 80 1.01 -18.11 -8.13
N ILE A 81 1.55 -16.90 -8.05
CA ILE A 81 0.77 -15.67 -8.19
C ILE A 81 0.54 -15.38 -9.67
N ASP A 82 -0.73 -15.14 -10.05
CA ASP A 82 -1.10 -14.71 -11.40
C ASP A 82 -0.58 -13.28 -11.67
N PRO A 83 0.39 -13.10 -12.60
CA PRO A 83 0.93 -11.79 -12.92
C PRO A 83 -0.12 -10.77 -13.37
N ALA A 84 -1.18 -11.20 -14.04
CA ALA A 84 -2.24 -10.33 -14.54
C ALA A 84 -3.09 -9.70 -13.42
N LYS A 85 -3.11 -10.34 -12.25
CA LYS A 85 -3.82 -9.86 -11.06
C LYS A 85 -2.94 -9.11 -10.08
N LEU A 86 -1.62 -9.03 -10.35
CA LEU A 86 -0.65 -8.47 -9.41
C LEU A 86 -0.34 -7.00 -9.69
N TRP A 87 -0.57 -6.17 -8.70
CA TRP A 87 -0.02 -4.83 -8.56
C TRP A 87 1.28 -4.91 -7.76
N LEU A 88 2.41 -4.87 -8.44
CA LEU A 88 3.72 -4.99 -7.83
C LEU A 88 4.27 -3.62 -7.44
N GLY A 89 4.11 -3.25 -6.20
CA GLY A 89 4.72 -2.06 -5.64
C GLY A 89 6.22 -2.24 -5.41
N VAL A 90 7.01 -1.36 -6.00
CA VAL A 90 8.47 -1.33 -5.87
C VAL A 90 8.95 -0.01 -5.31
N GLY A 91 10.01 -0.07 -4.52
CA GLY A 91 10.67 1.09 -3.93
C GLY A 91 12.19 0.97 -4.02
N ALA A 92 12.87 2.10 -3.92
CA ALA A 92 14.32 2.16 -4.04
C ALA A 92 15.06 1.53 -2.84
N GLY A 93 14.35 1.32 -1.73
CA GLY A 93 14.99 0.98 -0.45
C GLY A 93 15.78 2.16 0.13
N PHE A 94 16.82 1.86 0.90
CA PHE A 94 17.64 2.87 1.58
C PHE A 94 18.87 3.29 0.75
N THR A 95 18.68 3.57 -0.54
CA THR A 95 19.75 4.02 -1.42
C THR A 95 19.96 5.53 -1.39
N LYS A 96 21.20 5.99 -1.66
CA LYS A 96 21.54 7.42 -1.73
C LYS A 96 20.92 8.15 -2.92
N LYS A 97 20.58 7.43 -4.01
CA LYS A 97 20.04 7.99 -5.26
C LYS A 97 18.72 7.30 -5.64
N PRO A 98 17.65 7.43 -4.83
CA PRO A 98 16.42 6.68 -5.03
C PRO A 98 15.77 6.92 -6.39
N LEU A 99 15.72 8.15 -6.86
CA LEU A 99 15.11 8.49 -8.15
C LEU A 99 15.87 7.85 -9.33
N THR A 100 17.20 7.92 -9.33
CA THR A 100 18.05 7.29 -10.33
C THR A 100 17.84 5.77 -10.32
N LYS A 101 17.88 5.15 -9.14
CA LYS A 101 17.65 3.71 -8.97
C LYS A 101 16.33 3.26 -9.60
N MET A 102 15.23 3.99 -9.35
CA MET A 102 13.93 3.60 -9.88
C MET A 102 13.84 3.77 -11.41
N ARG A 103 14.43 4.84 -11.97
CA ARG A 103 14.51 5.03 -13.42
C ARG A 103 15.30 3.92 -14.11
N GLU A 104 16.46 3.58 -13.57
CA GLU A 104 17.38 2.57 -14.15
C GLU A 104 16.85 1.15 -14.00
N SER A 105 16.08 0.86 -12.94
CA SER A 105 15.51 -0.48 -12.72
C SER A 105 14.26 -0.77 -13.56
N LEU A 106 13.54 0.25 -14.04
CA LEU A 106 12.27 0.07 -14.73
C LEU A 106 12.35 -0.79 -16.00
N PRO A 107 13.33 -0.59 -16.93
CA PRO A 107 13.45 -1.44 -18.10
C PRO A 107 13.64 -2.93 -17.75
N GLN A 108 14.48 -3.23 -16.76
CA GLN A 108 14.72 -4.59 -16.29
C GLN A 108 13.47 -5.19 -15.61
N LEU A 109 12.72 -4.40 -14.84
CA LEU A 109 11.45 -4.85 -14.26
C LEU A 109 10.45 -5.22 -15.35
N ARG A 110 10.30 -4.39 -16.38
CA ARG A 110 9.42 -4.67 -17.53
C ARG A 110 9.82 -5.93 -18.29
N GLU A 111 11.11 -6.15 -18.51
CA GLU A 111 11.66 -7.31 -19.21
C GLU A 111 11.44 -8.62 -18.43
N LEU A 112 11.75 -8.61 -17.11
CA LEU A 112 11.73 -9.82 -16.29
C LEU A 112 10.35 -10.16 -15.71
N LEU A 113 9.40 -9.21 -15.69
CA LEU A 113 8.09 -9.36 -15.07
C LEU A 113 6.96 -9.04 -16.05
N PRO A 114 6.87 -9.77 -17.19
CA PRO A 114 5.84 -9.50 -18.19
C PRO A 114 4.44 -9.75 -17.61
N GLY A 115 3.51 -8.83 -17.92
CA GLY A 115 2.11 -8.92 -17.46
C GLY A 115 1.86 -8.39 -16.05
N VAL A 116 2.89 -8.11 -15.27
CA VAL A 116 2.77 -7.52 -13.93
C VAL A 116 2.54 -6.01 -14.04
N LYS A 117 1.59 -5.47 -13.28
CA LYS A 117 1.35 -4.03 -13.17
C LYS A 117 2.34 -3.43 -12.17
N LEU A 118 3.27 -2.60 -12.63
CA LEU A 118 4.33 -2.01 -11.81
C LEU A 118 3.86 -0.72 -11.13
N VAL A 119 3.94 -0.68 -9.80
CA VAL A 119 3.51 0.45 -8.97
C VAL A 119 4.72 1.08 -8.28
N LEU A 120 4.91 2.39 -8.40
CA LEU A 120 6.02 3.09 -7.77
C LEU A 120 5.66 3.63 -6.39
N ALA A 121 6.45 3.27 -5.37
CA ALA A 121 6.36 3.91 -4.06
C ALA A 121 6.83 5.37 -4.14
N ALA A 122 5.97 6.30 -3.78
CA ALA A 122 6.27 7.73 -3.87
C ALA A 122 5.85 8.49 -2.61
N MET A 123 6.78 9.25 -2.03
CA MET A 123 6.53 10.18 -0.91
C MET A 123 6.99 11.60 -1.21
N GLY A 124 7.78 11.81 -2.25
CA GLY A 124 8.31 13.11 -2.65
C GLY A 124 7.92 13.50 -4.07
N PRO A 125 7.88 14.80 -4.40
CA PRO A 125 7.31 15.30 -5.66
C PRO A 125 7.94 14.69 -6.91
N LYS A 126 9.28 14.60 -6.97
CA LYS A 126 9.98 14.01 -8.13
C LYS A 126 9.71 12.51 -8.31
N MET A 127 9.44 11.79 -7.22
CA MET A 127 9.06 10.38 -7.29
C MET A 127 7.61 10.24 -7.77
N CYS A 128 6.72 11.14 -7.36
CA CYS A 128 5.34 11.20 -7.87
C CYS A 128 5.32 11.51 -9.38
N GLU A 129 6.10 12.49 -9.83
CA GLU A 129 6.25 12.82 -11.26
C GLU A 129 6.79 11.62 -12.05
N LEU A 130 7.82 10.91 -11.55
CA LEU A 130 8.32 9.68 -12.17
C LEU A 130 7.25 8.59 -12.22
N GLY A 131 6.50 8.39 -11.15
CA GLY A 131 5.41 7.41 -11.10
C GLY A 131 4.35 7.72 -12.13
N GLY A 132 3.94 8.98 -12.22
CA GLY A 132 2.99 9.47 -13.22
C GLY A 132 3.46 9.28 -14.66
N SER A 133 4.75 9.47 -14.92
CA SER A 133 5.30 9.44 -16.29
C SER A 133 5.67 8.05 -16.81
N ALA A 134 5.83 7.02 -15.96
CA ALA A 134 6.48 5.78 -16.41
C ALA A 134 5.96 4.48 -15.80
N TYR A 135 5.17 4.53 -14.73
CA TYR A 135 4.66 3.36 -14.03
C TYR A 135 3.17 3.14 -14.27
N ASP A 136 2.69 1.92 -14.00
CA ASP A 136 1.26 1.56 -14.17
C ASP A 136 0.40 2.01 -13.00
N GLY A 137 1.02 2.39 -11.87
CA GLY A 137 0.38 2.93 -10.69
C GLY A 137 1.38 3.64 -9.77
N VAL A 138 0.85 4.41 -8.83
CA VAL A 138 1.64 5.08 -7.78
C VAL A 138 1.10 4.70 -6.42
N PHE A 139 1.99 4.43 -5.47
CA PHE A 139 1.62 4.06 -4.12
C PHE A 139 2.11 5.07 -3.09
N PHE A 140 1.16 5.66 -2.37
CA PHE A 140 1.43 6.61 -1.29
C PHE A 140 1.48 5.90 0.07
N ASN A 141 2.30 6.43 0.95
CA ASN A 141 2.46 5.92 2.30
C ASN A 141 2.59 7.07 3.28
N TRP A 142 1.89 7.00 4.41
CA TRP A 142 1.93 8.02 5.45
C TRP A 142 1.61 9.43 4.91
N MET A 143 0.44 9.63 4.32
CA MET A 143 -0.01 10.94 3.84
C MET A 143 -1.35 11.30 4.47
N THR A 144 -1.53 12.58 4.80
CA THR A 144 -2.84 13.15 5.10
C THR A 144 -3.63 13.35 3.81
N PRO A 145 -4.97 13.51 3.85
CA PRO A 145 -5.77 13.77 2.65
C PRO A 145 -5.27 14.97 1.84
N THR A 146 -4.95 16.07 2.52
CA THR A 146 -4.44 17.29 1.88
C THR A 146 -3.09 17.05 1.20
N PHE A 147 -2.19 16.34 1.87
CA PHE A 147 -0.87 16.06 1.30
C PHE A 147 -0.96 15.07 0.13
N ALA A 148 -1.83 14.07 0.22
CA ALA A 148 -2.12 13.12 -0.85
C ALA A 148 -2.68 13.82 -2.10
N ALA A 149 -3.57 14.81 -1.93
CA ALA A 149 -4.09 15.62 -3.05
C ALA A 149 -2.96 16.40 -3.75
N GLY A 150 -2.07 17.03 -3.00
CA GLY A 150 -0.89 17.71 -3.55
C GLY A 150 0.09 16.76 -4.26
N ALA A 151 0.28 15.54 -3.71
CA ALA A 151 1.12 14.52 -4.30
C ALA A 151 0.49 13.95 -5.60
N ARG A 152 -0.85 13.75 -5.62
CA ARG A 152 -1.60 13.35 -6.81
C ARG A 152 -1.41 14.35 -7.96
N ALA A 153 -1.50 15.65 -7.71
CA ALA A 153 -1.25 16.67 -8.72
C ALA A 153 0.16 16.53 -9.37
N LYS A 154 1.16 16.03 -8.62
CA LYS A 154 2.48 15.72 -9.18
C LYS A 154 2.50 14.48 -10.05
N VAL A 155 1.71 13.45 -9.71
CA VAL A 155 1.51 12.28 -10.57
C VAL A 155 0.86 12.69 -11.89
N GLU A 156 -0.19 13.49 -11.83
CA GLU A 156 -0.91 14.01 -13.00
C GLU A 156 -0.01 14.88 -13.90
N ALA A 157 0.82 15.73 -13.30
CA ALA A 157 1.80 16.54 -14.04
C ALA A 157 2.82 15.67 -14.78
N GLY A 158 3.36 14.62 -14.13
CA GLY A 158 4.28 13.67 -14.76
C GLY A 158 3.65 12.91 -15.94
N ALA A 159 2.40 12.46 -15.80
CA ALA A 159 1.65 11.80 -16.87
C ALA A 159 1.38 12.76 -18.04
N THR A 160 0.99 13.99 -17.76
CA THR A 160 0.76 15.02 -18.77
C THR A 160 2.02 15.33 -19.57
N GLU A 161 3.17 15.48 -18.88
CA GLU A 161 4.47 15.70 -19.52
C GLU A 161 4.86 14.52 -20.43
N ALA A 162 4.53 13.30 -20.02
CA ALA A 162 4.77 12.08 -20.80
C ALA A 162 3.72 11.82 -21.90
N GLY A 163 2.64 12.59 -21.97
CA GLY A 163 1.64 12.54 -23.03
C GLY A 163 0.60 11.42 -22.88
N HIS A 164 0.32 10.95 -21.67
CA HIS A 164 -0.71 9.92 -21.43
C HIS A 164 -1.59 10.24 -20.22
N ALA A 165 -2.66 9.46 -20.03
CA ALA A 165 -3.54 9.58 -18.88
C ALA A 165 -2.80 9.21 -17.57
N PRO A 166 -3.11 9.88 -16.45
CA PRO A 166 -2.49 9.55 -15.16
C PRO A 166 -2.82 8.12 -14.73
N PRO A 167 -1.84 7.38 -14.20
CA PRO A 167 -2.07 6.06 -13.64
C PRO A 167 -2.84 6.15 -12.31
N PRO A 168 -3.48 5.05 -11.86
CA PRO A 168 -4.17 5.02 -10.58
C PRO A 168 -3.21 5.26 -9.41
N VAL A 169 -3.75 5.95 -8.40
CA VAL A 169 -3.06 6.26 -7.15
C VAL A 169 -3.65 5.43 -6.03
N PHE A 170 -2.83 4.61 -5.42
CA PHE A 170 -3.11 3.82 -4.23
C PHE A 170 -2.48 4.47 -3.01
N GLY A 171 -3.01 4.22 -1.82
CA GLY A 171 -2.33 4.67 -0.60
C GLY A 171 -2.69 3.83 0.61
N TYR A 172 -1.68 3.48 1.42
CA TYR A 172 -1.95 2.96 2.75
C TYR A 172 -2.51 4.06 3.65
N VAL A 173 -3.73 3.84 4.11
CA VAL A 173 -4.35 4.60 5.21
C VAL A 173 -4.34 3.71 6.45
N ARG A 174 -3.42 4.00 7.41
CA ARG A 174 -3.39 3.28 8.69
C ARG A 174 -4.70 3.51 9.39
N THR A 175 -5.37 2.43 9.74
CA THR A 175 -6.71 2.49 10.30
C THR A 175 -6.79 1.64 11.56
N ALA A 176 -7.15 2.27 12.65
CA ALA A 176 -7.48 1.65 13.92
C ALA A 176 -8.89 2.04 14.32
N VAL A 177 -9.65 1.12 14.91
CA VAL A 177 -11.04 1.35 15.37
C VAL A 177 -11.19 0.86 16.80
N GLY A 178 -11.87 1.62 17.64
CA GLY A 178 -12.15 1.30 19.04
C GLY A 178 -11.40 2.20 20.03
N PRO A 179 -11.53 1.92 21.33
CA PRO A 179 -11.11 2.85 22.40
C PRO A 179 -9.59 3.14 22.44
N ASP A 180 -8.77 2.23 21.93
CA ASP A 180 -7.30 2.34 21.88
C ASP A 180 -6.78 2.72 20.48
N ALA A 181 -7.67 3.17 19.58
CA ALA A 181 -7.33 3.45 18.19
C ALA A 181 -6.22 4.50 18.05
N ALA A 182 -6.30 5.60 18.78
CA ALA A 182 -5.30 6.66 18.76
C ALA A 182 -3.93 6.17 19.26
N GLU A 183 -3.89 5.35 20.29
CA GLU A 183 -2.64 4.77 20.82
C GLU A 183 -1.99 3.84 19.79
N ARG A 184 -2.79 2.98 19.13
CA ARG A 184 -2.28 2.07 18.08
C ARG A 184 -1.72 2.84 16.89
N LEU A 185 -2.37 3.90 16.46
CA LEU A 185 -1.90 4.74 15.36
C LEU A 185 -0.61 5.46 15.75
N ALA A 186 -0.56 6.08 16.92
CA ALA A 186 0.63 6.78 17.40
C ALA A 186 1.84 5.83 17.55
N LYS A 187 1.62 4.61 18.06
CA LYS A 187 2.67 3.60 18.18
C LYS A 187 3.23 3.17 16.81
N GLU A 188 2.35 2.96 15.82
CA GLU A 188 2.77 2.58 14.47
C GLU A 188 3.53 3.74 13.80
N GLU A 189 3.07 4.98 13.95
CA GLU A 189 3.74 6.16 13.40
C GLU A 189 5.13 6.36 14.04
N SER A 190 5.24 6.29 15.37
CA SER A 190 6.50 6.40 16.10
C SER A 190 7.52 5.35 15.64
N PHE A 191 7.08 4.09 15.45
CA PHE A 191 7.93 3.03 14.90
C PHE A 191 8.53 3.43 13.53
N TYR A 192 7.72 4.00 12.62
CA TYR A 192 8.22 4.42 11.31
C TYR A 192 9.14 5.64 11.38
N ARG A 193 8.88 6.60 12.28
CA ARG A 193 9.76 7.75 12.51
C ARG A 193 11.16 7.30 12.94
N ASP A 194 11.24 6.25 13.75
CA ASP A 194 12.51 5.71 14.25
C ASP A 194 13.20 4.78 13.23
N LEU A 195 12.45 4.16 12.34
CA LEU A 195 12.95 3.17 11.40
C LEU A 195 14.03 3.72 10.45
N HIS A 196 13.82 4.93 9.92
CA HIS A 196 14.75 5.53 8.96
C HIS A 196 14.55 7.04 8.83
N LYS A 197 15.68 7.78 8.63
CA LYS A 197 15.68 9.23 8.41
C LYS A 197 14.69 9.70 7.32
N GLY A 198 14.53 8.94 6.24
CA GLY A 198 13.61 9.30 5.16
C GLY A 198 12.14 9.37 5.59
N TYR A 199 11.71 8.52 6.53
CA TYR A 199 10.37 8.63 7.12
C TYR A 199 10.28 9.84 8.06
N ARG A 200 11.28 10.07 8.90
CA ARG A 200 11.34 11.24 9.79
C ARG A 200 11.22 12.54 8.99
N ASP A 201 12.07 12.70 7.97
CA ASP A 201 12.03 13.86 7.08
C ASP A 201 10.68 14.00 6.35
N HIS A 202 10.00 12.88 6.09
CA HIS A 202 8.66 12.88 5.50
C HIS A 202 7.61 13.40 6.47
N PHE A 203 7.55 12.86 7.69
CA PHE A 203 6.63 13.31 8.74
C PHE A 203 6.87 14.77 9.11
N ASP A 204 8.13 15.22 9.16
CA ASP A 204 8.47 16.63 9.40
C ASP A 204 7.92 17.54 8.29
N ARG A 205 7.92 17.07 7.03
CA ARG A 205 7.31 17.82 5.91
C ARG A 205 5.79 17.85 5.96
N LEU A 206 5.15 16.82 6.51
CA LEU A 206 3.69 16.83 6.70
C LEU A 206 3.27 17.91 7.69
N GLY A 207 4.10 18.15 8.72
CA GLY A 207 3.84 19.16 9.74
C GLY A 207 2.67 18.83 10.67
N GLU A 208 2.20 17.59 10.64
CA GLU A 208 1.09 17.11 11.46
C GLU A 208 1.57 16.70 12.86
N PRO A 209 0.73 16.80 13.89
CA PRO A 209 1.02 16.24 15.20
C PRO A 209 1.34 14.75 15.12
N GLU A 210 2.25 14.27 15.94
CA GLU A 210 2.58 12.84 15.99
C GLU A 210 1.35 12.00 16.37
N GLY A 211 1.19 10.86 15.67
CA GLY A 211 0.07 9.94 15.90
C GLY A 211 -1.24 10.32 15.21
N THR A 212 -1.21 11.30 14.28
CA THR A 212 -2.44 11.76 13.59
C THR A 212 -2.47 11.43 12.10
N VAL A 213 -1.42 10.84 11.54
CA VAL A 213 -1.37 10.51 10.10
C VAL A 213 -2.04 9.15 9.84
N GLY A 214 -3.34 9.15 9.70
CA GLY A 214 -4.16 7.96 9.48
C GLY A 214 -5.58 8.13 10.00
N VAL A 215 -6.22 7.02 10.34
CA VAL A 215 -7.56 6.93 10.89
C VAL A 215 -7.50 6.29 12.27
N ALA A 216 -7.92 7.04 13.27
CA ALA A 216 -8.09 6.58 14.65
C ALA A 216 -9.55 6.81 15.05
N ALA A 217 -10.41 5.85 14.77
CA ALA A 217 -11.86 5.97 14.87
C ALA A 217 -12.40 5.33 16.16
N ALA A 218 -13.43 5.95 16.73
CA ALA A 218 -14.12 5.40 17.89
C ALA A 218 -14.95 4.15 17.52
N ASP A 219 -15.57 4.18 16.35
CA ASP A 219 -16.46 3.14 15.83
C ASP A 219 -16.44 3.09 14.29
N SER A 220 -17.35 2.31 13.72
CA SER A 220 -17.47 2.14 12.26
C SER A 220 -17.87 3.43 11.55
N ASP A 221 -18.84 4.19 12.09
CA ASP A 221 -19.35 5.40 11.45
C ASP A 221 -18.24 6.47 11.39
N ASP A 222 -17.49 6.63 12.48
CA ASP A 222 -16.34 7.52 12.55
C ASP A 222 -15.23 7.06 11.58
N ALA A 223 -14.97 5.74 11.48
CA ALA A 223 -14.01 5.20 10.52
C ALA A 223 -14.40 5.54 9.06
N GLN A 224 -15.67 5.36 8.72
CA GLN A 224 -16.20 5.70 7.39
C GLN A 224 -16.04 7.20 7.09
N GLN A 225 -16.37 8.06 8.04
CA GLN A 225 -16.24 9.51 7.90
C GLN A 225 -14.79 9.94 7.69
N GLN A 226 -13.85 9.41 8.48
CA GLN A 226 -12.43 9.74 8.34
C GLN A 226 -11.83 9.19 7.04
N LEU A 227 -12.20 7.95 6.62
CA LEU A 227 -11.76 7.38 5.35
C LEU A 227 -12.29 8.14 4.14
N ALA A 228 -13.49 8.70 4.21
CA ALA A 228 -14.07 9.49 3.12
C ALA A 228 -13.22 10.72 2.75
N ALA A 229 -12.44 11.27 3.68
CA ALA A 229 -11.53 12.38 3.41
C ALA A 229 -10.40 12.02 2.41
N TYR A 230 -10.07 10.74 2.25
CA TYR A 230 -9.10 10.24 1.29
C TYR A 230 -9.68 9.97 -0.09
N GLU A 231 -11.00 10.07 -0.25
CA GLU A 231 -11.69 9.95 -1.55
C GLU A 231 -11.37 11.16 -2.43
N GLY A 232 -11.03 10.88 -3.69
CA GLY A 232 -10.52 11.89 -4.62
C GLY A 232 -8.99 11.97 -4.63
N PRO A 233 -8.29 12.22 -3.50
CA PRO A 233 -6.83 12.10 -3.44
C PRO A 233 -6.29 10.73 -3.84
N LEU A 234 -6.99 9.65 -3.51
CA LEU A 234 -6.65 8.26 -3.87
C LEU A 234 -7.74 7.67 -4.78
N ASP A 235 -7.34 6.88 -5.79
CA ASP A 235 -8.27 6.09 -6.59
C ASP A 235 -8.68 4.81 -5.84
N THR A 236 -7.76 4.27 -5.03
CA THR A 236 -8.02 3.14 -4.13
C THR A 236 -7.41 3.43 -2.76
N ILE A 237 -8.27 3.47 -1.74
CA ILE A 237 -7.85 3.50 -0.35
C ILE A 237 -7.46 2.08 0.06
N VAL A 238 -6.20 1.85 0.38
CA VAL A 238 -5.76 0.59 0.96
C VAL A 238 -5.80 0.72 2.48
N VAL A 239 -6.88 0.24 3.08
CA VAL A 239 -7.07 0.23 4.53
C VAL A 239 -6.00 -0.64 5.17
N ARG A 240 -4.98 -0.01 5.78
CA ARG A 240 -3.90 -0.72 6.46
C ARG A 240 -4.31 -0.95 7.91
N GLY A 241 -4.87 -2.14 8.16
CA GLY A 241 -5.44 -2.48 9.45
C GLY A 241 -4.42 -2.51 10.58
N LEU A 242 -4.68 -1.75 11.64
CA LEU A 242 -3.94 -1.74 12.89
C LEU A 242 -4.71 -2.53 13.96
N ALA A 243 -4.81 -3.83 13.80
CA ALA A 243 -5.42 -4.76 14.74
C ALA A 243 -4.42 -5.87 15.11
N SER A 244 -4.67 -6.60 16.19
CA SER A 244 -3.88 -7.79 16.49
C SER A 244 -4.05 -8.82 15.38
N ALA A 245 -2.97 -9.55 15.06
CA ALA A 245 -2.91 -10.55 14.00
C ALA A 245 -3.70 -11.83 14.36
N LYS A 246 -5.02 -11.68 14.55
CA LYS A 246 -5.99 -12.72 14.84
C LYS A 246 -7.22 -12.52 13.97
N VAL A 247 -7.99 -13.57 13.70
CA VAL A 247 -9.14 -13.54 12.80
C VAL A 247 -10.15 -12.47 13.24
N ASP A 248 -10.69 -12.57 14.45
CA ASP A 248 -11.78 -11.70 14.90
C ASP A 248 -11.41 -10.20 14.89
N PRO A 249 -10.27 -9.75 15.47
CA PRO A 249 -9.91 -8.34 15.43
C PRO A 249 -9.66 -7.80 14.01
N MET A 250 -9.04 -8.61 13.13
CA MET A 250 -8.78 -8.20 11.75
C MET A 250 -10.08 -8.13 10.93
N THR A 251 -10.98 -9.10 11.14
CA THR A 251 -12.30 -9.14 10.49
C THR A 251 -13.16 -7.98 10.94
N ALA A 252 -13.23 -7.71 12.24
CA ALA A 252 -14.00 -6.58 12.79
C ALA A 252 -13.53 -5.25 12.23
N LEU A 253 -12.21 -5.06 12.08
CA LEU A 253 -11.66 -3.86 11.46
C LEU A 253 -11.99 -3.80 9.96
N ALA A 254 -11.92 -4.92 9.24
CA ALA A 254 -12.29 -4.99 7.83
C ALA A 254 -13.79 -4.65 7.65
N GLU A 255 -14.66 -5.10 8.54
CA GLU A 255 -16.09 -4.77 8.54
C GLU A 255 -16.34 -3.28 8.81
N ALA A 256 -15.66 -2.70 9.82
CA ALA A 256 -15.78 -1.28 10.15
C ALA A 256 -15.34 -0.35 9.03
N ALA A 257 -14.33 -0.76 8.25
CA ALA A 257 -13.76 0.01 7.14
C ALA A 257 -14.21 -0.48 5.75
N ALA A 258 -15.27 -1.30 5.66
CA ALA A 258 -15.75 -1.87 4.40
C ALA A 258 -16.16 -0.78 3.38
N PRO A 259 -16.05 -1.04 2.07
CA PRO A 259 -16.62 -0.16 1.06
C PRO A 259 -18.11 0.05 1.31
N SER A 260 -18.60 1.28 1.11
CA SER A 260 -20.04 1.53 1.10
C SER A 260 -20.68 0.84 -0.10
N ALA A 261 -21.82 0.18 0.13
CA ALA A 261 -22.59 -0.51 -0.91
C ALA A 261 -23.08 0.45 -2.00
#